data_e20547541c94c90569a4d9b092b1eb53
#
_entry.id   e20547541c94c90569a4d9b092b1eb53
#
_cell.length_a   1.000
_cell.length_b   1.000
_cell.length_c   1.000
_cell.angle_alpha   90.00
_cell.angle_beta   90.00
_cell.angle_gamma   90.00
#
_symmetry.space_group_name_H-M   'P 1'
#
loop_
_entity.id
_entity.type
_entity.pdbx_description
1 polymer ?
#
loop_
_entity_poly.entity_id
_entity_poly.type
_entity_poly.pdbx_seq_one_letter_code
_entity_poly.pdbx_strand_id
1 'polypeptide(L)'
;MKALRFTVLVAAVAIATLSPAQSIEKKGSGSAKEKLIGAWHLVSIADPGTPGSSNGAAGIKGTLIYTRDGHMSVQLMYPPSQSALTNDYVRDGYEASFGSYDVDEKTHTVTHHVQGSVTPGLVGEDLTRAFRFSGGHLIITSTHAGEHWSVTWEHD
;
A
#
# COMPACT_ATOMS: atom_id res chain seq x y z
N MET A 1 -22.81 -28.67 87.95
CA MET A 1 -22.00 -27.68 87.35
C MET A 1 -21.91 -27.99 85.86
N LYS A 2 -22.60 -27.18 85.02
CA LYS A 2 -22.68 -27.42 83.56
C LYS A 2 -21.63 -26.57 82.85
N ALA A 3 -20.70 -27.23 82.17
CA ALA A 3 -19.69 -26.57 81.36
C ALA A 3 -20.27 -26.12 80.04
N LEU A 4 -20.18 -24.82 79.78
CA LEU A 4 -20.65 -24.17 78.53
C LEU A 4 -19.48 -24.25 77.52
N ARG A 5 -19.68 -24.98 76.41
CA ARG A 5 -18.74 -25.06 75.31
C ARG A 5 -19.06 -23.94 74.33
N PHE A 6 -18.14 -22.98 74.18
CA PHE A 6 -18.17 -21.98 73.12
C PHE A 6 -17.55 -22.54 71.86
N THR A 7 -18.36 -22.70 70.81
CA THR A 7 -17.89 -23.04 69.48
C THR A 7 -17.58 -21.75 68.74
N VAL A 8 -16.29 -21.50 68.44
CA VAL A 8 -15.85 -20.39 67.65
C VAL A 8 -15.96 -20.77 66.17
N LEU A 9 -16.85 -20.12 65.45
CA LEU A 9 -17.04 -20.28 64.02
C LEU A 9 -16.04 -19.34 63.29
N VAL A 10 -15.00 -19.89 62.68
CA VAL A 10 -14.05 -19.14 61.85
C VAL A 10 -14.63 -19.04 60.45
N ALA A 11 -15.12 -17.87 60.06
CA ALA A 11 -15.55 -17.58 58.71
C ALA A 11 -14.32 -17.30 57.85
N ALA A 12 -13.98 -18.20 56.93
CA ALA A 12 -12.99 -17.96 55.91
C ALA A 12 -13.51 -17.05 54.83
N VAL A 13 -13.07 -15.82 54.76
CA VAL A 13 -13.34 -14.89 53.66
C VAL A 13 -12.42 -15.22 52.51
N ALA A 14 -12.93 -15.82 51.45
CA ALA A 14 -12.22 -16.02 50.20
C ALA A 14 -12.17 -14.69 49.41
N ILE A 15 -11.01 -14.05 49.40
CA ILE A 15 -10.76 -12.89 48.53
C ILE A 15 -10.48 -13.41 47.13
N ALA A 16 -11.48 -13.30 46.25
CA ALA A 16 -11.31 -13.53 44.83
C ALA A 16 -10.50 -12.36 44.22
N THR A 17 -9.24 -12.58 43.95
CA THR A 17 -8.43 -11.64 43.18
C THR A 17 -8.87 -11.69 41.72
N LEU A 18 -9.64 -10.71 41.30
CA LEU A 18 -9.86 -10.47 39.86
C LEU A 18 -8.51 -10.03 39.25
N SER A 19 -7.87 -10.92 38.51
CA SER A 19 -6.80 -10.56 37.61
C SER A 19 -7.39 -9.71 36.48
N PRO A 20 -6.87 -8.51 36.20
CA PRO A 20 -7.29 -7.79 35.02
C PRO A 20 -6.84 -8.61 33.80
N ALA A 21 -7.82 -9.09 33.02
CA ALA A 21 -7.57 -9.64 31.70
C ALA A 21 -6.85 -8.54 30.89
N GLN A 22 -5.56 -8.70 30.68
CA GLN A 22 -4.83 -7.90 29.73
C GLN A 22 -5.42 -8.21 28.36
N SER A 23 -6.24 -7.28 27.88
CA SER A 23 -6.63 -7.24 26.47
C SER A 23 -5.33 -7.15 25.69
N ILE A 24 -4.90 -8.26 25.09
CA ILE A 24 -3.88 -8.24 24.05
C ILE A 24 -4.55 -7.47 22.91
N GLU A 25 -4.30 -6.17 22.85
CA GLU A 25 -4.57 -5.41 21.64
C GLU A 25 -3.82 -6.12 20.53
N LYS A 26 -4.57 -6.88 19.74
CA LYS A 26 -4.12 -7.42 18.48
C LYS A 26 -3.77 -6.18 17.66
N LYS A 27 -2.45 -5.84 17.61
CA LYS A 27 -1.91 -4.76 16.79
C LYS A 27 -2.45 -5.00 15.38
N GLY A 28 -3.57 -4.36 15.08
CA GLY A 28 -4.30 -4.56 13.85
C GLY A 28 -3.36 -4.24 12.72
N SER A 29 -3.13 -5.19 11.84
CA SER A 29 -2.58 -4.93 10.53
C SER A 29 -3.44 -3.83 9.93
N GLY A 30 -2.92 -2.59 9.82
CA GLY A 30 -3.65 -1.46 9.26
C GLY A 30 -4.28 -1.86 7.92
N SER A 31 -5.38 -1.21 7.55
CA SER A 31 -6.06 -1.47 6.29
C SER A 31 -5.09 -1.38 5.11
N ALA A 32 -5.41 -2.01 3.99
CA ALA A 32 -4.57 -1.91 2.80
C ALA A 32 -4.42 -0.44 2.35
N LYS A 33 -5.48 0.35 2.50
CA LYS A 33 -5.43 1.80 2.25
C LYS A 33 -4.41 2.50 3.16
N GLU A 34 -4.38 2.20 4.46
CA GLU A 34 -3.40 2.80 5.37
C GLU A 34 -1.96 2.43 5.05
N LYS A 35 -1.74 1.22 4.54
CA LYS A 35 -0.40 0.78 4.12
C LYS A 35 0.08 1.43 2.82
N LEU A 36 -0.83 1.87 1.95
CA LEU A 36 -0.49 2.60 0.73
C LEU A 36 -0.02 4.03 1.03
N ILE A 37 -0.53 4.66 2.10
CA ILE A 37 -0.22 6.06 2.42
C ILE A 37 1.28 6.24 2.65
N GLY A 38 1.86 7.21 1.96
CA GLY A 38 3.26 7.60 2.08
C GLY A 38 3.89 7.97 0.76
N ALA A 39 5.19 8.21 0.82
CA ALA A 39 6.05 8.37 -0.33
C ALA A 39 6.80 7.06 -0.59
N TRP A 40 6.90 6.71 -1.84
CA TRP A 40 7.49 5.46 -2.33
C TRP A 40 8.48 5.78 -3.43
N HIS A 41 9.69 5.24 -3.36
CA HIS A 41 10.66 5.34 -4.45
C HIS A 41 10.67 4.08 -5.32
N LEU A 42 11.01 4.27 -6.59
CA LEU A 42 11.05 3.19 -7.57
C LEU A 42 12.21 2.23 -7.30
N VAL A 43 11.90 0.94 -7.22
CA VAL A 43 12.89 -0.15 -7.13
C VAL A 43 13.10 -0.81 -8.49
N SER A 44 12.00 -1.18 -9.17
CA SER A 44 12.09 -1.83 -10.48
C SER A 44 10.81 -1.69 -11.30
N ILE A 45 10.98 -1.75 -12.61
CA ILE A 45 9.90 -1.92 -13.58
C ILE A 45 10.18 -3.21 -14.35
N ALA A 46 9.19 -4.07 -14.48
CA ALA A 46 9.22 -5.23 -15.34
C ALA A 46 8.07 -5.14 -16.34
N ASP A 47 8.38 -5.28 -17.61
CA ASP A 47 7.40 -5.37 -18.68
C ASP A 47 7.84 -6.49 -19.64
N PRO A 48 7.38 -7.73 -19.40
CA PRO A 48 7.77 -8.90 -20.20
C PRO A 48 7.40 -8.80 -21.70
N GLY A 49 6.46 -7.89 -22.01
CA GLY A 49 6.02 -7.66 -23.40
C GLY A 49 6.92 -6.73 -24.21
N THR A 50 7.81 -5.99 -23.57
CA THR A 50 8.69 -5.03 -24.23
C THR A 50 10.08 -5.62 -24.45
N PRO A 51 10.51 -5.88 -25.72
CA PRO A 51 11.87 -6.34 -26.00
C PRO A 51 12.91 -5.34 -25.46
N GLY A 52 13.86 -5.84 -24.66
CA GLY A 52 14.89 -5.00 -24.01
C GLY A 52 14.46 -4.44 -22.65
N SER A 53 13.25 -4.70 -22.18
CA SER A 53 12.85 -4.48 -20.79
C SER A 53 13.63 -5.44 -19.90
N SER A 54 14.79 -5.02 -19.43
CA SER A 54 15.51 -5.75 -18.38
C SER A 54 14.74 -5.63 -17.06
N ASN A 55 14.67 -6.69 -16.29
CA ASN A 55 14.17 -6.69 -14.93
C ASN A 55 15.04 -5.74 -14.06
N GLY A 56 14.73 -4.46 -14.09
CA GLY A 56 15.44 -3.45 -13.32
C GLY A 56 15.14 -2.05 -13.82
N ALA A 57 15.08 -1.11 -12.88
CA ALA A 57 14.92 0.31 -13.19
C ALA A 57 16.25 0.95 -13.62
N ALA A 58 17.06 0.30 -14.50
CA ALA A 58 18.39 0.76 -14.86
C ALA A 58 18.36 2.21 -15.36
N GLY A 59 18.69 3.16 -14.45
CA GLY A 59 18.68 4.59 -14.71
C GLY A 59 17.32 5.27 -14.67
N ILE A 60 16.20 4.52 -14.51
CA ILE A 60 14.87 5.10 -14.28
C ILE A 60 14.77 5.55 -12.82
N LYS A 61 14.29 6.76 -12.61
CA LYS A 61 13.99 7.28 -11.28
C LYS A 61 12.51 7.54 -11.16
N GLY A 62 11.94 7.34 -9.97
CA GLY A 62 10.53 7.58 -9.80
C GLY A 62 10.09 7.69 -8.36
N THR A 63 8.99 8.38 -8.18
CA THR A 63 8.28 8.56 -6.92
C THR A 63 6.80 8.33 -7.13
N LEU A 64 6.19 7.64 -6.18
CA LEU A 64 4.75 7.49 -6.07
C LEU A 64 4.33 7.98 -4.70
N ILE A 65 3.31 8.81 -4.62
CA ILE A 65 2.79 9.37 -3.38
C ILE A 65 1.31 9.04 -3.27
N TYR A 66 0.91 8.54 -2.10
CA TYR A 66 -0.48 8.44 -1.69
C TYR A 66 -0.67 9.22 -0.40
N THR A 67 -1.59 10.17 -0.39
CA THR A 67 -1.91 10.96 0.79
C THR A 67 -3.11 10.38 1.55
N ARG A 68 -3.20 10.67 2.83
CA ARG A 68 -4.30 10.19 3.68
C ARG A 68 -5.66 10.74 3.26
N ASP A 69 -5.70 11.93 2.71
CA ASP A 69 -6.89 12.61 2.22
C ASP A 69 -7.32 12.21 0.80
N GLY A 70 -6.68 11.16 0.23
CA GLY A 70 -7.13 10.52 -1.00
C GLY A 70 -6.55 11.10 -2.28
N HIS A 71 -5.41 11.80 -2.22
CA HIS A 71 -4.71 12.26 -3.41
C HIS A 71 -3.53 11.36 -3.75
N MET A 72 -3.21 11.27 -5.03
CA MET A 72 -2.05 10.54 -5.52
C MET A 72 -1.24 11.36 -6.51
N SER A 73 0.06 11.06 -6.58
CA SER A 73 0.94 11.54 -7.64
C SER A 73 1.97 10.47 -7.98
N VAL A 74 2.20 10.23 -9.25
CA VAL A 74 3.27 9.37 -9.75
C VAL A 74 4.15 10.17 -10.70
N GLN A 75 5.45 9.96 -10.61
CA GLN A 75 6.45 10.58 -11.47
C GLN A 75 7.55 9.57 -11.76
N LEU A 76 7.82 9.34 -13.02
CA LEU A 76 8.95 8.55 -13.51
C LEU A 76 9.74 9.37 -14.50
N MET A 77 11.07 9.24 -14.45
CA MET A 77 12.00 9.83 -15.39
C MET A 77 12.90 8.73 -15.94
N TYR A 78 12.84 8.51 -17.22
CA TYR A 78 13.66 7.56 -17.94
C TYR A 78 15.05 8.16 -18.23
N PRO A 79 16.09 7.32 -18.38
CA PRO A 79 17.44 7.83 -18.65
C PRO A 79 17.51 8.55 -20.00
N PRO A 80 18.51 9.43 -20.22
CA PRO A 80 18.67 10.19 -21.47
C PRO A 80 18.68 9.31 -22.73
N SER A 81 19.14 8.06 -22.63
CA SER A 81 19.09 7.09 -23.73
C SER A 81 17.67 6.69 -24.15
N GLN A 82 16.67 6.99 -23.32
CA GLN A 82 15.26 6.74 -23.54
C GLN A 82 14.43 8.03 -23.54
N SER A 83 15.06 9.18 -23.74
CA SER A 83 14.37 10.49 -23.73
C SER A 83 13.32 10.66 -24.84
N ALA A 84 13.35 9.84 -25.88
CA ALA A 84 12.32 9.81 -26.92
C ALA A 84 11.23 8.78 -26.69
N LEU A 85 11.26 8.05 -25.56
CA LEU A 85 10.23 7.06 -25.23
C LEU A 85 8.90 7.76 -25.07
N THR A 86 7.93 7.33 -25.88
CA THR A 86 6.54 7.82 -25.81
C THR A 86 5.62 6.62 -26.02
N ASN A 87 4.65 6.47 -25.14
CA ASN A 87 3.58 5.45 -25.20
C ASN A 87 2.33 6.01 -24.51
N ASP A 88 1.38 5.16 -24.16
CA ASP A 88 0.13 5.56 -23.52
C ASP A 88 0.32 6.22 -22.15
N TYR A 89 1.43 5.95 -21.45
CA TYR A 89 1.75 6.49 -20.12
C TYR A 89 2.92 7.46 -20.12
N VAL A 90 3.84 7.32 -21.05
CA VAL A 90 5.12 8.04 -21.09
C VAL A 90 5.14 9.04 -22.25
N ARG A 91 5.61 10.25 -21.99
CA ARG A 91 5.83 11.30 -22.97
C ARG A 91 7.26 11.81 -22.88
N ASP A 92 8.01 11.68 -23.98
CA ASP A 92 9.40 12.17 -24.10
C ASP A 92 10.29 11.73 -22.93
N GLY A 93 10.15 10.45 -22.51
CA GLY A 93 10.90 9.86 -21.40
C GLY A 93 10.42 10.23 -20.01
N TYR A 94 9.24 10.83 -19.88
CA TYR A 94 8.63 11.16 -18.59
C TYR A 94 7.25 10.54 -18.48
N GLU A 95 6.94 10.00 -17.31
CA GLU A 95 5.59 9.71 -16.86
C GLU A 95 5.30 10.61 -15.66
N ALA A 96 4.23 11.38 -15.73
CA ALA A 96 3.77 12.14 -14.59
C ALA A 96 2.26 12.29 -14.64
N SER A 97 1.61 11.93 -13.54
CA SER A 97 0.19 12.15 -13.34
C SER A 97 -0.13 12.38 -11.89
N PHE A 98 -1.23 13.06 -11.66
CA PHE A 98 -1.78 13.29 -10.32
C PHE A 98 -3.30 13.30 -10.34
N GLY A 99 -3.89 13.10 -9.18
CA GLY A 99 -5.34 13.12 -9.01
C GLY A 99 -5.74 12.57 -7.64
N SER A 100 -6.91 11.98 -7.58
CA SER A 100 -7.38 11.25 -6.41
C SER A 100 -7.24 9.75 -6.59
N TYR A 101 -7.45 8.98 -5.51
CA TYR A 101 -7.44 7.53 -5.57
C TYR A 101 -8.46 6.91 -4.63
N ASP A 102 -8.98 5.75 -5.04
CA ASP A 102 -9.77 4.85 -4.21
C ASP A 102 -9.15 3.47 -4.12
N VAL A 103 -9.42 2.78 -3.01
CA VAL A 103 -8.89 1.42 -2.75
C VAL A 103 -10.05 0.46 -2.54
N ASP A 104 -10.08 -0.61 -3.32
CA ASP A 104 -10.92 -1.77 -3.04
C ASP A 104 -10.07 -2.87 -2.38
N GLU A 105 -10.26 -3.03 -1.08
CA GLU A 105 -9.53 -4.02 -0.28
C GLU A 105 -9.93 -5.46 -0.58
N LYS A 106 -11.13 -5.67 -1.15
CA LYS A 106 -11.62 -7.02 -1.47
C LYS A 106 -10.94 -7.58 -2.71
N THR A 107 -10.77 -6.72 -3.71
CA THR A 107 -10.12 -7.08 -4.98
C THR A 107 -8.62 -6.79 -4.98
N HIS A 108 -8.11 -6.11 -3.93
CA HIS A 108 -6.73 -5.61 -3.86
C HIS A 108 -6.38 -4.72 -5.05
N THR A 109 -7.28 -3.78 -5.35
CA THR A 109 -7.08 -2.80 -6.41
C THR A 109 -7.08 -1.38 -5.89
N VAL A 110 -6.29 -0.53 -6.54
CA VAL A 110 -6.30 0.92 -6.38
C VAL A 110 -6.70 1.52 -7.73
N THR A 111 -7.64 2.46 -7.71
CA THR A 111 -8.05 3.20 -8.91
C THR A 111 -7.52 4.62 -8.79
N HIS A 112 -6.73 5.05 -9.77
CA HIS A 112 -6.25 6.42 -9.92
C HIS A 112 -7.23 7.20 -10.81
N HIS A 113 -7.87 8.23 -10.27
CA HIS A 113 -8.72 9.16 -11.01
C HIS A 113 -7.84 10.32 -11.49
N VAL A 114 -7.38 10.26 -12.73
CA VAL A 114 -6.37 11.18 -13.25
C VAL A 114 -6.95 12.57 -13.50
N GLN A 115 -6.46 13.57 -12.78
CA GLN A 115 -6.84 14.96 -12.92
C GLN A 115 -5.84 15.77 -13.76
N GLY A 116 -4.60 15.32 -13.84
CA GLY A 116 -3.57 15.91 -14.67
C GLY A 116 -2.49 14.90 -15.04
N SER A 117 -1.95 15.04 -16.25
CA SER A 117 -0.91 14.14 -16.77
C SER A 117 -0.07 14.83 -17.85
N VAL A 118 1.21 14.42 -17.97
CA VAL A 118 2.04 14.79 -19.14
C VAL A 118 1.55 14.13 -20.43
N THR A 119 0.78 13.03 -20.31
CA THR A 119 0.11 12.37 -21.41
C THR A 119 -1.37 12.81 -21.42
N PRO A 120 -1.78 13.75 -22.30
CA PRO A 120 -3.12 14.36 -22.23
C PRO A 120 -4.26 13.38 -22.33
N GLY A 121 -4.07 12.24 -23.03
CA GLY A 121 -5.10 11.19 -23.18
C GLY A 121 -5.47 10.49 -21.88
N LEU A 122 -4.66 10.62 -20.82
CA LEU A 122 -4.96 10.02 -19.50
C LEU A 122 -5.82 10.95 -18.63
N VAL A 123 -5.96 12.23 -18.96
CA VAL A 123 -6.71 13.17 -18.13
C VAL A 123 -8.20 12.85 -18.19
N GLY A 124 -8.79 12.60 -17.03
CA GLY A 124 -10.19 12.18 -16.87
C GLY A 124 -10.38 10.65 -16.87
N GLU A 125 -9.32 9.87 -17.08
CA GLU A 125 -9.40 8.41 -17.05
C GLU A 125 -9.30 7.84 -15.62
N ASP A 126 -9.94 6.71 -15.42
CA ASP A 126 -9.88 5.89 -14.23
C ASP A 126 -8.94 4.70 -14.46
N LEU A 127 -7.76 4.77 -13.87
CA LEU A 127 -6.72 3.77 -14.06
C LEU A 127 -6.73 2.78 -12.89
N THR A 128 -7.43 1.66 -13.04
CA THR A 128 -7.44 0.59 -12.03
C THR A 128 -6.17 -0.24 -12.11
N ARG A 129 -5.54 -0.49 -10.96
CA ARG A 129 -4.29 -1.24 -10.81
C ARG A 129 -4.47 -2.29 -9.71
N ALA A 130 -3.98 -3.48 -9.94
CA ALA A 130 -3.85 -4.46 -8.85
C ALA A 130 -2.61 -4.11 -8.02
N PHE A 131 -2.69 -4.31 -6.71
CA PHE A 131 -1.55 -4.12 -5.83
C PHE A 131 -1.38 -5.27 -4.85
N ARG A 132 -0.14 -5.47 -4.41
CA ARG A 132 0.20 -6.38 -3.31
C ARG A 132 1.42 -5.88 -2.55
N PHE A 133 1.50 -6.25 -1.29
CA PHE A 133 2.69 -6.03 -0.47
C PHE A 133 3.49 -7.33 -0.36
N SER A 134 4.79 -7.28 -0.57
CA SER A 134 5.68 -8.44 -0.49
C SER A 134 7.09 -8.00 -0.12
N GLY A 135 7.66 -8.58 0.94
CA GLY A 135 9.03 -8.29 1.38
C GLY A 135 9.29 -6.83 1.75
N GLY A 136 8.27 -6.11 2.22
CA GLY A 136 8.38 -4.67 2.53
C GLY A 136 8.12 -3.75 1.33
N HIS A 137 7.94 -4.31 0.13
CA HIS A 137 7.66 -3.56 -1.09
C HIS A 137 6.18 -3.51 -1.42
N LEU A 138 5.76 -2.45 -2.10
CA LEU A 138 4.50 -2.32 -2.80
C LEU A 138 4.73 -2.70 -4.28
N ILE A 139 3.97 -3.66 -4.79
CA ILE A 139 4.03 -4.08 -6.19
C ILE A 139 2.69 -3.72 -6.82
N ILE A 140 2.75 -2.91 -7.87
CA ILE A 140 1.59 -2.48 -8.65
C ILE A 140 1.68 -3.09 -10.04
N THR A 141 0.55 -3.63 -10.53
CA THR A 141 0.44 -4.26 -11.84
C THR A 141 -0.78 -3.73 -12.58
N SER A 142 -0.75 -3.79 -13.91
CA SER A 142 -1.94 -3.53 -14.71
C SER A 142 -3.04 -4.56 -14.44
N THR A 143 -4.29 -4.10 -14.53
CA THR A 143 -5.48 -4.96 -14.61
C THR A 143 -6.01 -5.05 -16.05
N HIS A 144 -5.40 -4.34 -16.99
CA HIS A 144 -5.83 -4.31 -18.39
C HIS A 144 -5.40 -5.59 -19.11
N ALA A 145 -6.33 -6.19 -19.85
CA ALA A 145 -6.02 -7.34 -20.68
C ALA A 145 -5.02 -6.94 -21.78
N GLY A 146 -3.88 -7.63 -21.84
CA GLY A 146 -2.81 -7.32 -22.80
C GLY A 146 -1.66 -6.47 -22.25
N GLU A 147 -1.81 -5.88 -21.09
CA GLU A 147 -0.71 -5.22 -20.36
C GLU A 147 -0.15 -6.17 -19.29
N HIS A 148 1.17 -6.33 -19.26
CA HIS A 148 1.83 -7.29 -18.35
C HIS A 148 2.91 -6.63 -17.48
N TRP A 149 2.94 -5.32 -17.43
CA TRP A 149 3.93 -4.60 -16.63
C TRP A 149 3.69 -4.74 -15.12
N SER A 150 4.75 -4.65 -14.36
CA SER A 150 4.73 -4.52 -12.91
C SER A 150 5.77 -3.51 -12.45
N VAL A 151 5.42 -2.72 -11.45
CA VAL A 151 6.29 -1.72 -10.83
C VAL A 151 6.43 -2.03 -9.36
N THR A 152 7.66 -2.12 -8.89
CA THR A 152 8.00 -2.38 -7.49
C THR A 152 8.50 -1.09 -6.86
N TRP A 153 7.95 -0.77 -5.69
CA TRP A 153 8.19 0.42 -4.91
C TRP A 153 8.64 0.07 -3.50
N GLU A 154 9.54 0.86 -2.93
CA GLU A 154 9.95 0.80 -1.53
C GLU A 154 9.51 2.07 -0.80
N HIS A 155 9.05 1.92 0.44
CA HIS A 155 8.58 3.06 1.25
C HIS A 155 9.75 3.91 1.74
N ASP A 156 9.65 5.24 1.65
CA ASP A 156 10.66 6.20 2.17
C ASP A 156 10.65 6.28 3.69
#